data_36b23eea0f1b7144f2a74e753842a65f
#
_entry.id   36b23eea0f1b7144f2a74e753842a65f
#
_cell.length_a   1.000
_cell.length_b   1.000
_cell.length_c   1.000
_cell.angle_alpha   90.00
_cell.angle_beta   90.00
_cell.angle_gamma   90.00
#
_symmetry.space_group_name_H-M   'P 1'
#
loop_
_entity.id
_entity.type
_entity.pdbx_description
1 polymer ?
#
loop_
_entity_poly.entity_id
_entity_poly.type
_entity_poly.pdbx_seq_one_letter_code
_entity_poly.pdbx_strand_id
1 'polypeptide(L)' 'MFKMFAIICAVTVFECRTMYEEPTRIFETREQCLVAAKMKEDLTREMLTDEDGYLTVEHFEVGCERIDEEI' A
#
# COMPACT_ATOMS: atom_id res chain seq x y z
N MET A 1 -17.75 1.00 0.92
CA MET A 1 -16.73 0.59 -0.04
C MET A 1 -15.35 1.00 0.43
N PHE A 2 -14.34 0.35 -0.08
CA PHE A 2 -12.96 0.56 0.39
C PHE A 2 -12.01 0.67 -0.77
N LYS A 3 -10.92 1.42 -0.57
CA LYS A 3 -9.83 1.51 -1.52
C LYS A 3 -8.51 1.27 -0.79
N MET A 4 -7.50 0.82 -1.52
CA MET A 4 -6.17 0.59 -0.94
C MET A 4 -5.32 1.84 -0.98
N PHE A 5 -4.49 1.99 0.02
CA PHE A 5 -3.44 3.00 0.03
C PHE A 5 -2.15 2.37 0.54
N ALA A 6 -1.03 2.99 0.22
CA ALA A 6 0.28 2.55 0.68
C ALA A 6 1.00 3.72 1.34
N ILE A 7 1.66 3.44 2.45
CA ILE A 7 2.52 4.41 3.12
C ILE A 7 3.96 3.94 2.93
N ILE A 8 4.77 4.77 2.31
CA ILE A 8 6.16 4.46 2.02
C ILE A 8 7.04 5.51 2.67
N CYS A 9 7.97 5.05 3.50
CA CYS A 9 8.94 5.92 4.16
C CYS A 9 10.33 5.60 3.63
N ALA A 10 10.94 6.55 2.93
CA ALA A 10 12.26 6.35 2.35
C ALA A 10 13.37 6.50 3.40
N VAL A 11 14.34 5.62 3.32
CA VAL A 11 15.47 5.60 4.26
C VAL A 11 16.31 6.89 4.20
N THR A 12 16.47 7.43 3.00
CA THR A 12 17.36 8.57 2.78
C THR A 12 16.74 9.94 3.04
N VAL A 13 15.41 10.02 3.03
CA VAL A 13 14.71 11.31 3.10
C VAL A 13 13.98 11.52 4.41
N PHE A 14 13.79 10.46 5.18
CA PHE A 14 13.04 10.46 6.43
C PHE A 14 11.61 10.99 6.25
N GLU A 15 11.07 10.82 5.07
CA GLU A 15 9.76 11.30 4.71
C GLU A 15 8.87 10.14 4.33
N CYS A 16 7.62 10.18 4.82
CA CYS A 16 6.64 9.17 4.46
C CYS A 16 5.63 9.77 3.50
N ARG A 17 5.25 9.01 2.50
CA ARG A 17 4.25 9.43 1.53
C ARG A 17 3.12 8.42 1.46
N THR A 18 1.92 8.93 1.29
CA THR A 18 0.75 8.08 1.06
C THR A 18 0.51 8.04 -0.44
N MET A 19 0.42 6.82 -0.96
CA MET A 19 0.17 6.61 -2.38
C MET A 19 -1.07 5.77 -2.58
N TYR A 20 -1.79 6.05 -3.64
CA TYR A 20 -3.00 5.31 -4.01
C TYR A 20 -2.75 4.54 -5.28
N GLU A 21 -3.43 3.40 -5.39
CA GLU A 21 -3.33 2.56 -6.57
C GLU A 21 -3.93 3.25 -7.79
N GLU A 22 -3.29 3.11 -8.95
CA GLU A 22 -3.82 3.62 -10.22
C GLU A 22 -3.83 2.51 -11.27
N PRO A 23 -5.01 2.18 -11.83
CA PRO A 23 -6.31 2.73 -11.45
C PRO A 23 -6.74 2.24 -10.07
N THR A 24 -7.49 3.05 -9.35
CA THR A 24 -7.95 2.70 -8.01
C THR A 24 -9.01 1.61 -8.08
N ARG A 25 -8.76 0.51 -7.39
CA ARG A 25 -9.74 -0.57 -7.28
C ARG A 25 -10.66 -0.30 -6.09
N ILE A 26 -11.94 -0.59 -6.29
CA ILE A 26 -12.95 -0.42 -5.26
C ILE A 26 -13.38 -1.79 -4.76
N PHE A 27 -13.36 -1.97 -3.45
CA PHE A 27 -13.75 -3.23 -2.81
C PHE A 27 -15.03 -3.04 -2.02
N GLU A 28 -15.94 -3.98 -2.13
CA GLU A 28 -17.22 -3.90 -1.43
C GLU A 28 -17.08 -4.07 0.07
N THR A 29 -16.20 -4.96 0.50
CA THR A 29 -16.01 -5.25 1.91
C THR A 29 -14.57 -4.96 2.32
N ARG A 30 -14.41 -4.69 3.62
CA ARG A 30 -13.09 -4.47 4.20
C ARG A 30 -12.22 -5.72 4.06
N GLU A 31 -12.80 -6.90 4.23
CA GLU A 31 -12.06 -8.16 4.10
C GLU A 31 -11.46 -8.33 2.72
N GLN A 32 -12.24 -8.05 1.69
CA GLN A 32 -11.74 -8.12 0.30
C GLN A 32 -10.58 -7.17 0.09
N CYS A 33 -10.70 -5.95 0.62
CA CYS A 33 -9.66 -4.96 0.50
C CYS A 33 -8.39 -5.39 1.25
N LEU A 34 -8.53 -5.92 2.47
CA LEU A 34 -7.39 -6.34 3.28
C LEU A 34 -6.64 -7.52 2.65
N VAL A 35 -7.36 -8.46 2.05
CA VAL A 35 -6.72 -9.58 1.35
C VAL A 35 -5.90 -9.06 0.17
N ALA A 36 -6.50 -8.18 -0.63
CA ALA A 36 -5.80 -7.60 -1.77
C ALA A 36 -4.63 -6.73 -1.32
N ALA A 37 -4.78 -6.00 -0.22
CA ALA A 37 -3.72 -5.16 0.32
C ALA A 37 -2.51 -5.99 0.77
N LYS A 38 -2.77 -7.12 1.41
CA LYS A 38 -1.69 -8.00 1.83
C LYS A 38 -0.93 -8.58 0.65
N MET A 39 -1.64 -9.00 -0.38
CA MET A 39 -1.01 -9.51 -1.59
C MET A 39 -0.16 -8.44 -2.27
N LYS A 40 -0.67 -7.24 -2.35
CA LYS A 40 0.05 -6.12 -2.95
C LYS A 40 1.28 -5.75 -2.12
N GLU A 41 1.14 -5.76 -0.80
CA GLU A 41 2.25 -5.49 0.10
C GLU A 41 3.39 -6.48 -0.12
N ASP A 42 3.07 -7.77 -0.17
CA ASP A 42 4.06 -8.81 -0.39
C ASP A 42 4.78 -8.66 -1.72
N LEU A 43 4.02 -8.42 -2.80
CA LEU A 43 4.59 -8.23 -4.13
C LEU A 43 5.45 -6.98 -4.21
N THR A 44 4.98 -5.89 -3.65
CA THR A 44 5.72 -4.62 -3.68
C THR A 44 6.97 -4.71 -2.83
N ARG A 45 6.89 -5.41 -1.70
CA ARG A 45 8.05 -5.61 -0.83
C ARG A 45 9.15 -6.38 -1.56
N GLU A 46 8.80 -7.37 -2.35
CA GLU A 46 9.75 -8.08 -3.19
C GLU A 46 10.41 -7.16 -4.21
N MET A 47 9.64 -6.29 -4.82
CA MET A 47 10.14 -5.34 -5.80
C MET A 47 11.06 -4.29 -5.20
N LEU A 48 10.81 -3.93 -3.93
CA LEU A 48 11.60 -2.92 -3.23
C LEU A 48 12.87 -3.48 -2.58
N THR A 49 12.99 -4.80 -2.54
CA THR A 49 14.16 -5.47 -1.98
C THR A 49 15.24 -5.52 -3.06
N ASP A 50 16.45 -5.05 -2.73
CA ASP A 50 17.54 -5.06 -3.70
C ASP A 50 18.16 -6.46 -3.85
N GLU A 51 19.19 -6.56 -4.71
CA GLU A 51 19.83 -7.85 -5.02
C GLU A 51 20.46 -8.50 -3.78
N ASP A 52 20.83 -7.71 -2.79
CA ASP A 52 21.41 -8.21 -1.55
C ASP A 52 20.35 -8.52 -0.50
N GLY A 53 19.09 -8.35 -0.82
CA GLY A 53 17.99 -8.62 0.09
C GLY A 53 17.62 -7.49 1.03
N TYR A 54 18.11 -6.28 0.78
CA TYR A 54 17.81 -5.12 1.59
C TYR A 54 16.65 -4.33 1.00
N LEU A 55 15.78 -3.84 1.86
CA LEU A 55 14.70 -2.96 1.43
C LEU A 55 15.25 -1.56 1.18
N THR A 56 14.81 -0.94 0.10
CA THR A 56 15.18 0.43 -0.23
C THR A 56 14.38 1.46 0.55
N VAL A 57 13.35 1.02 1.26
CA VAL A 57 12.51 1.88 2.09
C VAL A 57 12.60 1.46 3.55
N GLU A 58 12.49 2.42 4.45
CA GLU A 58 12.53 2.18 5.89
C GLU A 58 11.25 1.52 6.39
N HIS A 59 10.13 1.96 5.83
CA HIS A 59 8.82 1.44 6.22
C HIS A 59 7.92 1.36 5.00
N PHE A 60 7.19 0.27 4.90
CA PHE A 60 6.20 0.08 3.84
C PHE A 60 4.98 -0.62 4.43
N GLU A 61 3.82 -0.01 4.25
CA GLU A 61 2.57 -0.56 4.76
C GLU A 61 1.46 -0.30 3.76
N VAL A 62 0.62 -1.29 3.55
CA VAL A 62 -0.57 -1.16 2.70
C VAL A 62 -1.80 -1.33 3.58
N GLY A 63 -2.74 -0.43 3.44
CA GLY A 63 -3.96 -0.46 4.23
C GLY A 63 -5.19 -0.20 3.38
N CYS A 64 -6.33 -0.16 4.04
CA CYS A 64 -7.62 0.07 3.40
C CYS A 64 -8.29 1.29 4.01
N GLU A 65 -8.83 2.14 3.14
CA GLU A 65 -9.51 3.35 3.53
C GLU A 65 -10.97 3.25 3.12
N ARG A 66 -11.86 3.61 4.01
CA ARG A 66 -13.29 3.64 3.72
C ARG A 66 -13.61 4.82 2.82
N ILE A 67 -14.38 4.55 1.78
CA ILE A 67 -14.84 5.60 0.88
C ILE A 67 -16.26 5.97 1.29
N ASP A 68 -16.44 7.19 1.73
CA ASP A 68 -17.77 7.70 2.04
C ASP A 68 -18.29 8.39 0.80
N GLU A 69 -19.28 7.75 0.16
CA GLU A 69 -19.96 8.37 -0.94
C GLU A 69 -21.05 9.28 -0.39
N GLU A 70 -20.75 10.55 -0.32
CA GLU A 70 -21.76 11.52 0.01
C GLU A 70 -22.38 11.99 -1.29
N ILE A 71 -23.64 11.81 -1.35
CA ILE A 71 -24.43 12.25 -2.48
C ILE A 71 -25.05 13.60 -2.17
#